data_70b6a0c4b06968cdd1e05aa8d75e159c
#
_entry.id   70b6a0c4b06968cdd1e05aa8d75e159c
#
_cell.length_a   1.000
_cell.length_b   1.000
_cell.length_c   1.000
_cell.angle_alpha   90.00
_cell.angle_beta   90.00
_cell.angle_gamma   90.00
#
_symmetry.space_group_name_H-M   'P 1'
#
loop_
_entity.id
_entity.type
_entity.pdbx_description
1 polymer ?
#
loop_
_entity_poly.entity_id
_entity_poly.type
_entity_poly.pdbx_seq_one_letter_code
_entity_poly.pdbx_strand_id
1 'polypeptide(L)'
;MSSLSVRIVIPVISASVMLFSGCCHGRRNGDLVYAQTHAREMYAENQRLLAANEQTNQMLLGLDFEKQALASQLGETQSQLSTANDRLRNLMAERNELTDRFARAMNDSYSDGSGTNSALNAAGFEYDPATGLNKFRSDILFDLGSDIIRPEAKPLLSEFASAVKSGSASGMKILVVGHTDDHNIVRPETALKHPTNWHLSTDRSDAVILELLKQGIEPTRIAAMGYSEFHPLDSSPTDVARQRNRRVELFVVPNDPSVAKWDPVNAIR
;
A
#
# COMPACT_ATOMS: atom_id res chain seq x y z
N MET A 1 2.04 -18.37 39.73
CA MET A 1 1.70 -18.10 41.12
C MET A 1 2.22 -19.28 41.93
N SER A 2 3.33 -19.15 42.59
CA SER A 2 3.81 -19.86 43.78
C SER A 2 5.26 -19.42 43.98
N SER A 3 5.44 -18.56 44.99
CA SER A 3 6.74 -18.07 45.42
C SER A 3 7.46 -19.23 46.11
N LEU A 4 8.48 -19.74 45.44
CA LEU A 4 9.44 -20.64 46.09
C LEU A 4 10.42 -19.79 46.89
N SER A 5 10.14 -19.55 48.15
CA SER A 5 11.08 -18.95 49.11
C SER A 5 12.14 -20.00 49.47
N VAL A 6 13.28 -19.94 48.80
CA VAL A 6 14.48 -20.70 49.21
C VAL A 6 15.04 -20.06 50.45
N ARG A 7 14.70 -20.60 51.62
CA ARG A 7 15.34 -20.25 52.88
C ARG A 7 16.70 -20.97 52.95
N ILE A 8 17.77 -20.20 52.71
CA ILE A 8 19.12 -20.68 52.95
C ILE A 8 19.33 -20.68 54.47
N VAL A 9 19.39 -21.86 55.05
CA VAL A 9 19.77 -22.06 56.44
C VAL A 9 21.29 -21.95 56.55
N ILE A 10 21.75 -20.85 57.12
CA ILE A 10 23.16 -20.68 57.48
C ILE A 10 23.42 -21.41 58.79
N PRO A 11 24.29 -22.44 58.82
CA PRO A 11 24.68 -23.06 60.12
C PRO A 11 25.58 -22.08 60.84
N VAL A 12 25.13 -21.60 61.97
CA VAL A 12 25.95 -20.89 62.95
C VAL A 12 26.86 -21.93 63.61
N ILE A 13 28.13 -21.98 63.20
CA ILE A 13 29.15 -22.78 63.88
C ILE A 13 29.60 -21.97 65.08
N SER A 14 29.06 -22.35 66.27
CA SER A 14 29.54 -21.86 67.54
C SER A 14 30.91 -22.52 67.82
N ALA A 15 31.98 -21.72 67.69
CA ALA A 15 33.31 -22.15 68.05
C ALA A 15 33.44 -22.22 69.61
N SER A 16 33.32 -23.41 70.16
CA SER A 16 33.68 -23.69 71.55
C SER A 16 35.21 -23.67 71.70
N VAL A 17 35.71 -22.61 72.27
CA VAL A 17 37.14 -22.49 72.64
C VAL A 17 37.42 -23.36 73.87
N MET A 18 38.02 -24.51 73.69
CA MET A 18 38.61 -25.28 74.76
C MET A 18 40.05 -24.80 74.99
N LEU A 19 40.28 -24.21 76.17
CA LEU A 19 41.62 -23.87 76.69
C LEU A 19 42.31 -25.18 77.11
N PHE A 20 43.27 -25.64 76.33
CA PHE A 20 44.25 -26.60 76.76
C PHE A 20 45.62 -25.85 76.96
N SER A 21 46.01 -25.69 78.22
CA SER A 21 47.32 -25.24 78.63
C SER A 21 48.39 -26.37 78.45
N GLY A 22 49.39 -26.14 77.61
CA GLY A 22 50.49 -27.10 77.42
C GLY A 22 51.54 -26.61 76.42
N CYS A 23 52.73 -26.30 76.94
CA CYS A 23 53.93 -25.82 76.29
C CYS A 23 54.23 -26.33 74.88
N CYS A 24 54.20 -25.41 73.85
CA CYS A 24 55.01 -25.39 72.62
C CYS A 24 54.93 -24.01 71.96
N HIS A 25 55.76 -23.09 72.39
CA HIS A 25 55.62 -21.64 72.12
C HIS A 25 56.19 -21.12 70.78
N GLY A 26 56.53 -22.02 69.84
CA GLY A 26 57.12 -21.55 68.57
C GLY A 26 56.37 -21.83 67.32
N ARG A 27 55.50 -22.90 67.26
CA ARG A 27 54.74 -23.32 66.05
C ARG A 27 53.32 -22.82 66.02
N ARG A 28 52.71 -22.51 67.16
CA ARG A 28 51.30 -22.11 67.26
C ARG A 28 50.98 -20.70 66.72
N ASN A 29 51.96 -19.78 66.70
CA ASN A 29 51.69 -18.42 66.24
C ASN A 29 51.58 -18.35 64.69
N GLY A 30 52.32 -19.19 63.95
CA GLY A 30 52.20 -19.27 62.50
C GLY A 30 50.88 -19.82 62.03
N ASP A 31 50.45 -20.90 62.69
CA ASP A 31 49.16 -21.57 62.35
C ASP A 31 47.97 -20.67 62.70
N LEU A 32 48.03 -19.92 63.81
CA LEU A 32 46.96 -19.00 64.20
C LEU A 32 46.84 -17.79 63.25
N VAL A 33 47.98 -17.22 62.85
CA VAL A 33 48.06 -16.12 61.89
C VAL A 33 47.55 -16.62 60.51
N TYR A 34 47.94 -17.80 60.08
CA TYR A 34 47.44 -18.39 58.83
C TYR A 34 45.88 -18.61 58.88
N ALA A 35 45.36 -19.19 59.98
CA ALA A 35 43.93 -19.39 60.16
C ALA A 35 43.15 -18.05 60.18
N GLN A 36 43.70 -17.01 60.81
CA GLN A 36 43.10 -15.67 60.81
C GLN A 36 43.10 -15.01 59.45
N THR A 37 44.22 -15.12 58.67
CA THR A 37 44.27 -14.56 57.30
C THR A 37 43.28 -15.29 56.40
N HIS A 38 43.27 -16.61 56.41
CA HIS A 38 42.35 -17.40 55.63
C HIS A 38 40.87 -17.14 56.00
N ALA A 39 40.56 -16.98 57.28
CA ALA A 39 39.22 -16.59 57.71
C ALA A 39 38.80 -15.21 57.21
N ARG A 40 39.74 -14.24 57.14
CA ARG A 40 39.49 -12.90 56.56
C ARG A 40 39.28 -12.97 55.06
N GLU A 41 40.08 -13.75 54.37
CA GLU A 41 39.94 -13.97 52.90
C GLU A 41 38.61 -14.60 52.59
N MET A 42 38.22 -15.66 53.30
CA MET A 42 36.90 -16.32 53.14
C MET A 42 35.73 -15.39 53.44
N TYR A 43 35.89 -14.53 54.50
CA TYR A 43 34.88 -13.52 54.81
C TYR A 43 34.76 -12.47 53.67
N ALA A 44 35.87 -11.98 53.17
CA ALA A 44 35.90 -11.02 52.08
C ALA A 44 35.28 -11.62 50.78
N GLU A 45 35.60 -12.88 50.50
CA GLU A 45 35.03 -13.62 49.35
C GLU A 45 33.51 -13.78 49.49
N ASN A 46 33.02 -14.19 50.67
CA ASN A 46 31.59 -14.27 50.97
C ASN A 46 30.88 -12.91 50.79
N GLN A 47 31.50 -11.80 51.23
CA GLN A 47 30.91 -10.47 50.98
C GLN A 47 30.86 -10.11 49.51
N ARG A 48 31.88 -10.47 48.71
CA ARG A 48 31.88 -10.29 47.25
C ARG A 48 30.80 -11.10 46.58
N LEU A 49 30.65 -12.37 46.98
CA LEU A 49 29.62 -13.26 46.45
C LEU A 49 28.20 -12.78 46.79
N LEU A 50 28.00 -12.26 47.99
CA LEU A 50 26.71 -11.67 48.40
C LEU A 50 26.39 -10.42 47.54
N ALA A 51 27.35 -9.54 47.34
CA ALA A 51 27.20 -8.35 46.51
C ALA A 51 26.92 -8.72 45.04
N ALA A 52 27.64 -9.70 44.49
CA ALA A 52 27.39 -10.20 43.12
C ALA A 52 26.01 -10.84 42.96
N ASN A 53 25.57 -11.60 43.97
CA ASN A 53 24.25 -12.21 43.98
C ASN A 53 23.14 -11.15 44.03
N GLU A 54 23.31 -10.10 44.86
CA GLU A 54 22.37 -8.97 44.91
C GLU A 54 22.30 -8.24 43.57
N GLN A 55 23.45 -7.96 42.95
CA GLN A 55 23.49 -7.36 41.62
C GLN A 55 22.80 -8.21 40.54
N THR A 56 23.04 -9.52 40.60
CA THR A 56 22.39 -10.45 39.67
C THR A 56 20.85 -10.48 39.86
N ASN A 57 20.38 -10.46 41.12
CA ASN A 57 18.97 -10.39 41.42
C ASN A 57 18.31 -9.11 40.91
N GLN A 58 18.99 -7.95 41.10
CA GLN A 58 18.51 -6.69 40.55
C GLN A 58 18.43 -6.71 39.03
N MET A 59 19.44 -7.30 38.36
CA MET A 59 19.43 -7.48 36.90
C MET A 59 18.28 -8.38 36.43
N LEU A 60 18.00 -9.49 37.11
CA LEU A 60 16.89 -10.39 36.83
C LEU A 60 15.54 -9.67 36.97
N LEU A 61 15.35 -8.86 38.02
CA LEU A 61 14.13 -8.07 38.20
C LEU A 61 13.95 -7.04 37.05
N GLY A 62 15.04 -6.40 36.61
CA GLY A 62 15.03 -5.49 35.48
C GLY A 62 14.62 -6.19 34.16
N LEU A 63 15.20 -7.36 33.90
CA LEU A 63 14.86 -8.18 32.72
C LEU A 63 13.43 -8.68 32.74
N ASP A 64 12.88 -9.06 33.90
CA ASP A 64 11.48 -9.47 34.01
C ASP A 64 10.54 -8.29 33.74
N PHE A 65 10.87 -7.09 34.20
CA PHE A 65 10.10 -5.89 33.89
C PHE A 65 10.14 -5.55 32.38
N GLU A 66 11.32 -5.60 31.76
CA GLU A 66 11.48 -5.38 30.32
C GLU A 66 10.70 -6.41 29.50
N LYS A 67 10.77 -7.68 29.88
CA LYS A 67 10.03 -8.75 29.25
C LYS A 67 8.52 -8.52 29.32
N GLN A 68 8.00 -8.07 30.46
CA GLN A 68 6.59 -7.75 30.60
C GLN A 68 6.17 -6.55 29.74
N ALA A 69 7.01 -5.51 29.66
CA ALA A 69 6.77 -4.34 28.81
C ALA A 69 6.73 -4.72 27.32
N LEU A 70 7.70 -5.53 26.87
CA LEU A 70 7.75 -6.03 25.51
C LEU A 70 6.52 -6.94 25.18
N ALA A 71 6.13 -7.79 26.10
CA ALA A 71 4.93 -8.65 25.90
C ALA A 71 3.65 -7.81 25.78
N SER A 72 3.52 -6.74 26.56
CA SER A 72 2.40 -5.80 26.47
C SER A 72 2.40 -5.07 25.12
N GLN A 73 3.56 -4.56 24.68
CA GLN A 73 3.72 -3.86 23.40
C GLN A 73 3.45 -4.78 22.21
N LEU A 74 3.88 -6.04 22.29
CA LEU A 74 3.60 -7.04 21.26
C LEU A 74 2.08 -7.31 21.17
N GLY A 75 1.39 -7.45 22.29
CA GLY A 75 -0.07 -7.64 22.34
C GLY A 75 -0.83 -6.44 21.74
N GLU A 76 -0.41 -5.23 22.05
CA GLU A 76 -1.00 -4.02 21.47
C GLU A 76 -0.80 -3.94 19.96
N THR A 77 0.43 -4.17 19.49
CA THR A 77 0.76 -4.17 18.05
C THR A 77 -0.04 -5.24 17.30
N GLN A 78 -0.21 -6.42 17.89
CA GLN A 78 -0.97 -7.51 17.30
C GLN A 78 -2.47 -7.16 17.20
N SER A 79 -3.02 -6.48 18.21
CA SER A 79 -4.39 -5.96 18.19
C SER A 79 -4.58 -4.88 17.12
N GLN A 80 -3.63 -3.95 16.99
CA GLN A 80 -3.65 -2.92 15.94
C GLN A 80 -3.59 -3.53 14.54
N LEU A 81 -2.74 -4.55 14.34
CA LEU A 81 -2.64 -5.27 13.06
C LEU A 81 -3.95 -5.99 12.71
N SER A 82 -4.57 -6.65 13.68
CA SER A 82 -5.88 -7.29 13.49
C SER A 82 -6.94 -6.28 13.08
N THR A 83 -7.02 -5.15 13.79
CA THR A 83 -7.97 -4.07 13.47
C THR A 83 -7.74 -3.48 12.10
N ALA A 84 -6.47 -3.28 11.71
CA ALA A 84 -6.12 -2.78 10.37
C ALA A 84 -6.51 -3.77 9.27
N ASN A 85 -6.29 -5.08 9.49
CA ASN A 85 -6.70 -6.11 8.55
C ASN A 85 -8.22 -6.20 8.39
N ASP A 86 -8.98 -6.05 9.47
CA ASP A 86 -10.44 -6.05 9.41
C ASP A 86 -10.97 -4.82 8.66
N ARG A 87 -10.35 -3.64 8.87
CA ARG A 87 -10.66 -2.44 8.09
C ARG A 87 -10.37 -2.63 6.61
N LEU A 88 -9.22 -3.24 6.25
CA LEU A 88 -8.90 -3.54 4.86
C LEU A 88 -9.92 -4.48 4.22
N ARG A 89 -10.35 -5.53 4.92
CA ARG A 89 -11.38 -6.45 4.43
C ARG A 89 -12.72 -5.74 4.19
N ASN A 90 -13.14 -4.90 5.13
CA ASN A 90 -14.37 -4.14 5.01
C ASN A 90 -14.31 -3.14 3.82
N LEU A 91 -13.19 -2.42 3.68
CA LEU A 91 -12.99 -1.51 2.54
C LEU A 91 -12.96 -2.25 1.19
N MET A 92 -12.36 -3.45 1.14
CA MET A 92 -12.38 -4.27 -0.06
C MET A 92 -13.79 -4.76 -0.40
N ALA A 93 -14.58 -5.16 0.61
CA ALA A 93 -15.97 -5.56 0.42
C ALA A 93 -16.82 -4.39 -0.08
N GLU A 94 -16.68 -3.21 0.54
CA GLU A 94 -17.38 -1.99 0.13
C GLU A 94 -17.00 -1.57 -1.29
N ARG A 95 -15.72 -1.62 -1.63
CA ARG A 95 -15.25 -1.36 -3.00
C ARG A 95 -15.88 -2.32 -4.01
N ASN A 96 -15.90 -3.61 -3.70
CA ASN A 96 -16.49 -4.60 -4.60
C ASN A 96 -18.01 -4.38 -4.76
N GLU A 97 -18.73 -4.07 -3.67
CA GLU A 97 -20.15 -3.75 -3.73
C GLU A 97 -20.41 -2.49 -4.56
N LEU A 98 -19.60 -1.43 -4.40
CA LEU A 98 -19.69 -0.22 -5.22
C LEU A 98 -19.41 -0.52 -6.69
N THR A 99 -18.39 -1.34 -6.98
CA THR A 99 -18.07 -1.78 -8.34
C THR A 99 -19.24 -2.56 -8.96
N ASP A 100 -19.85 -3.48 -8.21
CA ASP A 100 -20.99 -4.26 -8.67
C ASP A 100 -22.26 -3.40 -8.87
N ARG A 101 -22.50 -2.42 -7.98
CA ARG A 101 -23.59 -1.44 -8.16
C ARG A 101 -23.36 -0.59 -9.40
N PHE A 102 -22.13 -0.13 -9.60
CA PHE A 102 -21.75 0.64 -10.78
C PHE A 102 -21.90 -0.18 -12.05
N ALA A 103 -21.39 -1.42 -12.08
CA ALA A 103 -21.53 -2.33 -13.22
C ALA A 103 -23.01 -2.61 -13.55
N ARG A 104 -23.85 -2.82 -12.54
CA ARG A 104 -25.30 -2.99 -12.73
C ARG A 104 -25.96 -1.72 -13.28
N ALA A 105 -25.66 -0.57 -12.71
CA ALA A 105 -26.23 0.70 -13.14
C ALA A 105 -25.82 1.06 -14.58
N MET A 106 -24.58 0.77 -14.97
CA MET A 106 -24.12 0.93 -16.35
C MET A 106 -24.80 -0.09 -17.27
N ASN A 107 -24.91 -1.35 -16.86
CA ASN A 107 -25.54 -2.40 -17.64
C ASN A 107 -27.04 -2.14 -17.82
N ASP A 108 -27.74 -1.64 -16.80
CA ASP A 108 -29.16 -1.24 -16.89
C ASP A 108 -29.36 -0.03 -17.82
N SER A 109 -28.40 0.91 -17.82
CA SER A 109 -28.39 2.05 -18.74
C SER A 109 -28.18 1.62 -20.22
N TYR A 110 -27.43 0.51 -20.42
CA TYR A 110 -27.18 -0.06 -21.75
C TYR A 110 -28.20 -1.14 -22.17
N SER A 111 -28.95 -1.75 -21.25
CA SER A 111 -29.87 -2.84 -21.55
C SER A 111 -31.24 -2.37 -22.04
N ASP A 112 -31.62 -1.12 -21.83
CA ASP A 112 -32.88 -0.55 -22.34
C ASP A 112 -32.83 -0.19 -23.84
N GLY A 113 -31.64 -0.37 -24.47
CA GLY A 113 -31.41 -0.20 -25.91
C GLY A 113 -31.03 -1.52 -26.58
N SER A 114 -32.00 -2.41 -26.77
CA SER A 114 -31.85 -3.77 -27.35
C SER A 114 -31.25 -3.87 -28.77
N GLY A 115 -30.35 -2.97 -29.16
CA GLY A 115 -29.68 -2.99 -30.47
C GLY A 115 -28.26 -2.41 -30.50
N THR A 116 -27.87 -1.67 -29.45
CA THR A 116 -26.69 -0.82 -29.48
C THR A 116 -25.39 -1.56 -29.06
N ASN A 117 -25.45 -2.55 -28.18
CA ASN A 117 -24.25 -3.25 -27.69
C ASN A 117 -23.48 -4.00 -28.79
N SER A 118 -24.21 -4.56 -29.79
CA SER A 118 -23.55 -5.27 -30.91
C SER A 118 -22.86 -4.30 -31.87
N ALA A 119 -23.46 -3.14 -32.10
CA ALA A 119 -22.90 -2.10 -32.97
C ALA A 119 -21.70 -1.39 -32.30
N LEU A 120 -21.75 -1.14 -30.98
CA LEU A 120 -20.66 -0.54 -30.21
C LEU A 120 -19.47 -1.47 -30.10
N ASN A 121 -19.66 -2.75 -29.79
CA ASN A 121 -18.59 -3.74 -29.77
C ASN A 121 -17.98 -3.96 -31.16
N ALA A 122 -18.80 -3.97 -32.23
CA ALA A 122 -18.31 -4.02 -33.60
C ALA A 122 -17.52 -2.76 -34.00
N ALA A 123 -17.83 -1.61 -33.38
CA ALA A 123 -17.12 -0.35 -33.58
C ALA A 123 -15.86 -0.20 -32.74
N GLY A 124 -15.48 -1.22 -31.94
CA GLY A 124 -14.24 -1.21 -31.13
C GLY A 124 -14.34 -0.45 -29.81
N PHE A 125 -15.56 -0.29 -29.33
CA PHE A 125 -15.83 0.11 -27.96
C PHE A 125 -15.82 -1.14 -27.06
N GLU A 126 -15.04 -1.13 -26.02
CA GLU A 126 -14.93 -2.22 -25.04
C GLU A 126 -15.20 -1.64 -23.65
N TYR A 127 -16.26 -2.10 -23.02
CA TYR A 127 -16.55 -1.79 -21.62
C TYR A 127 -16.06 -2.91 -20.71
N ASP A 128 -15.23 -2.57 -19.76
CA ASP A 128 -14.77 -3.48 -18.70
C ASP A 128 -15.59 -3.23 -17.42
N PRO A 129 -16.55 -4.10 -17.08
CA PRO A 129 -17.41 -3.92 -15.92
C PRO A 129 -16.65 -4.05 -14.59
N ALA A 130 -15.47 -4.70 -14.57
CA ALA A 130 -14.69 -4.87 -13.38
C ALA A 130 -13.96 -3.57 -12.96
N THR A 131 -13.60 -2.74 -13.92
CA THR A 131 -12.88 -1.50 -13.71
C THR A 131 -13.70 -0.24 -13.98
N GLY A 132 -14.90 -0.38 -14.54
CA GLY A 132 -15.70 0.75 -15.01
C GLY A 132 -15.06 1.50 -16.19
N LEU A 133 -14.17 0.83 -16.91
CA LEU A 133 -13.35 1.39 -17.95
C LEU A 133 -14.02 1.23 -19.32
N ASN A 134 -14.10 2.34 -20.05
CA ASN A 134 -14.50 2.33 -21.46
C ASN A 134 -13.26 2.56 -22.32
N LYS A 135 -12.91 1.60 -23.17
CA LYS A 135 -11.76 1.65 -24.08
C LYS A 135 -12.19 1.88 -25.50
N PHE A 136 -11.58 2.86 -26.16
CA PHE A 136 -11.70 3.09 -27.58
C PHE A 136 -10.37 2.84 -28.28
N ARG A 137 -10.40 2.06 -29.35
CA ARG A 137 -9.19 1.95 -30.19
C ARG A 137 -8.97 3.24 -30.95
N SER A 138 -7.72 3.71 -30.97
CA SER A 138 -7.37 4.98 -31.58
C SER A 138 -7.52 4.98 -33.10
N ASP A 139 -7.38 3.83 -33.76
CA ASP A 139 -7.60 3.68 -35.19
C ASP A 139 -9.06 3.91 -35.62
N ILE A 140 -10.00 3.84 -34.67
CA ILE A 140 -11.39 4.22 -34.87
C ILE A 140 -11.58 5.72 -34.68
N LEU A 141 -10.94 6.29 -33.64
CA LEU A 141 -11.10 7.70 -33.29
C LEU A 141 -10.23 8.61 -34.19
N PHE A 142 -9.02 8.17 -34.57
CA PHE A 142 -8.00 9.00 -35.22
C PHE A 142 -7.30 8.28 -36.36
N ASP A 143 -6.80 9.06 -37.31
CA ASP A 143 -5.83 8.58 -38.29
C ASP A 143 -4.43 8.41 -37.65
N LEU A 144 -3.56 7.64 -38.31
CA LEU A 144 -2.21 7.40 -37.85
C LEU A 144 -1.41 8.71 -37.73
N GLY A 145 -0.92 9.00 -36.53
CA GLY A 145 -0.18 10.24 -36.24
C GLY A 145 -1.06 11.49 -36.15
N SER A 146 -2.40 11.34 -36.09
CA SER A 146 -3.35 12.45 -35.99
C SER A 146 -4.03 12.48 -34.63
N ASP A 147 -4.41 13.67 -34.21
CA ASP A 147 -5.29 14.01 -33.08
C ASP A 147 -6.66 14.53 -33.52
N ILE A 148 -6.96 14.50 -34.85
CA ILE A 148 -8.23 14.93 -35.40
C ILE A 148 -9.21 13.75 -35.33
N ILE A 149 -10.32 13.92 -34.62
CA ILE A 149 -11.37 12.91 -34.50
C ILE A 149 -12.04 12.69 -35.85
N ARG A 150 -12.09 11.43 -36.27
CA ARG A 150 -12.79 11.02 -37.49
C ARG A 150 -14.29 11.31 -37.40
N PRO A 151 -14.92 11.73 -38.48
CA PRO A 151 -16.37 11.97 -38.50
C PRO A 151 -17.19 10.77 -38.03
N GLU A 152 -16.74 9.55 -38.36
CA GLU A 152 -17.42 8.28 -38.05
C GLU A 152 -17.35 7.94 -36.55
N ALA A 153 -16.40 8.52 -35.82
CA ALA A 153 -16.25 8.32 -34.37
C ALA A 153 -17.12 9.25 -33.53
N LYS A 154 -17.59 10.36 -34.09
CA LYS A 154 -18.40 11.35 -33.35
C LYS A 154 -19.71 10.79 -32.80
N PRO A 155 -20.49 9.93 -33.54
CA PRO A 155 -21.64 9.30 -32.97
C PRO A 155 -21.37 8.45 -31.74
N LEU A 156 -20.23 7.73 -31.71
CA LEU A 156 -19.82 6.92 -30.57
C LEU A 156 -19.57 7.75 -29.33
N LEU A 157 -18.87 8.88 -29.49
CA LEU A 157 -18.61 9.83 -28.39
C LEU A 157 -19.89 10.51 -27.92
N SER A 158 -20.86 10.78 -28.83
CA SER A 158 -22.18 11.31 -28.51
C SER A 158 -22.99 10.34 -27.67
N GLU A 159 -22.95 9.04 -28.01
CA GLU A 159 -23.63 7.98 -27.28
C GLU A 159 -23.03 7.82 -25.88
N PHE A 160 -21.71 7.78 -25.77
CA PHE A 160 -21.01 7.79 -24.48
C PHE A 160 -21.40 9.01 -23.62
N ALA A 161 -21.37 10.22 -24.22
CA ALA A 161 -21.78 11.43 -23.52
C ALA A 161 -23.22 11.37 -23.00
N SER A 162 -24.12 10.81 -23.80
CA SER A 162 -25.53 10.63 -23.42
C SER A 162 -25.68 9.66 -22.24
N ALA A 163 -24.94 8.55 -22.25
CA ALA A 163 -24.93 7.57 -21.18
C ALA A 163 -24.38 8.17 -19.86
N VAL A 164 -23.32 8.99 -19.92
CA VAL A 164 -22.70 9.60 -18.74
C VAL A 164 -23.50 10.80 -18.20
N LYS A 165 -24.34 11.42 -19.01
CA LYS A 165 -25.24 12.48 -18.56
C LYS A 165 -26.48 11.96 -17.84
N SER A 166 -26.87 10.74 -18.11
CA SER A 166 -28.07 10.09 -17.57
C SER A 166 -27.71 9.03 -16.53
N GLY A 167 -28.68 8.66 -15.71
CA GLY A 167 -28.54 7.56 -14.75
C GLY A 167 -27.54 7.82 -13.63
N SER A 168 -26.93 6.74 -13.15
CA SER A 168 -26.03 6.73 -12.00
C SER A 168 -24.67 7.39 -12.27
N ALA A 169 -24.27 7.51 -13.53
CA ALA A 169 -23.05 8.20 -13.95
C ALA A 169 -23.19 9.74 -13.96
N SER A 170 -24.40 10.25 -13.78
CA SER A 170 -24.68 11.67 -13.66
C SER A 170 -23.94 12.25 -12.45
N GLY A 171 -23.08 13.24 -12.67
CA GLY A 171 -22.26 13.82 -11.60
C GLY A 171 -20.90 13.13 -11.35
N MET A 172 -20.61 11.99 -11.96
CA MET A 172 -19.27 11.39 -11.91
C MET A 172 -18.27 12.16 -12.76
N LYS A 173 -16.99 12.04 -12.43
CA LYS A 173 -15.89 12.60 -13.21
C LYS A 173 -15.48 11.66 -14.34
N ILE A 174 -14.95 12.23 -15.41
CA ILE A 174 -14.45 11.50 -16.57
C ILE A 174 -12.97 11.80 -16.72
N LEU A 175 -12.14 10.79 -16.75
CA LEU A 175 -10.73 10.91 -17.05
C LEU A 175 -10.46 10.29 -18.42
N VAL A 176 -9.96 11.10 -19.34
CA VAL A 176 -9.61 10.68 -20.69
C VAL A 176 -8.12 10.43 -20.77
N VAL A 177 -7.72 9.22 -21.11
CA VAL A 177 -6.33 8.77 -21.06
C VAL A 177 -5.89 8.30 -22.44
N GLY A 178 -4.93 9.00 -23.05
CA GLY A 178 -4.36 8.66 -24.35
C GLY A 178 -3.11 7.81 -24.23
N HIS A 179 -2.98 6.85 -25.15
CA HIS A 179 -1.82 5.98 -25.30
C HIS A 179 -1.36 5.93 -26.76
N THR A 180 -0.07 5.73 -26.97
CA THR A 180 0.54 5.46 -28.28
C THR A 180 1.11 4.05 -28.34
N ASP A 181 1.59 3.65 -29.49
CA ASP A 181 2.48 2.51 -29.63
C ASP A 181 3.96 2.93 -29.39
N ASP A 182 4.87 1.97 -29.55
CA ASP A 182 6.31 2.09 -29.35
C ASP A 182 7.07 2.74 -30.54
N HIS A 183 6.36 3.13 -31.60
CA HIS A 183 6.97 3.79 -32.72
C HIS A 183 7.24 5.28 -32.45
N ASN A 184 8.46 5.70 -32.76
CA ASN A 184 8.79 7.11 -32.74
C ASN A 184 8.05 7.88 -33.86
N ILE A 185 7.73 9.13 -33.58
CA ILE A 185 7.11 10.03 -34.57
C ILE A 185 8.19 10.46 -35.58
N VAL A 186 8.14 9.90 -36.80
CA VAL A 186 9.12 10.13 -37.84
C VAL A 186 8.61 11.02 -39.00
N ARG A 187 7.29 11.18 -39.13
CA ARG A 187 6.69 12.05 -40.17
C ARG A 187 6.91 13.51 -39.79
N PRO A 188 7.55 14.33 -40.64
CA PRO A 188 7.86 15.73 -40.30
C PRO A 188 6.61 16.54 -39.93
N GLU A 189 5.51 16.35 -40.61
CA GLU A 189 4.24 17.04 -40.36
C GLU A 189 3.66 16.70 -38.99
N THR A 190 3.72 15.41 -38.62
CA THR A 190 3.30 14.95 -37.29
C THR A 190 4.25 15.44 -36.20
N ALA A 191 5.59 15.41 -36.47
CA ALA A 191 6.60 15.84 -35.50
C ALA A 191 6.56 17.36 -35.22
N LEU A 192 6.16 18.16 -36.20
CA LEU A 192 5.94 19.60 -35.98
C LEU A 192 4.81 19.87 -34.99
N LYS A 193 3.74 19.10 -35.03
CA LYS A 193 2.59 19.26 -34.17
C LYS A 193 2.74 18.49 -32.85
N HIS A 194 3.24 17.27 -32.93
CA HIS A 194 3.44 16.34 -31.85
C HIS A 194 4.91 15.88 -31.80
N PRO A 195 5.80 16.62 -31.15
CA PRO A 195 7.25 16.30 -31.16
C PRO A 195 7.58 14.93 -30.55
N THR A 196 6.75 14.42 -29.66
CA THR A 196 6.93 13.11 -28.99
C THR A 196 5.60 12.39 -28.80
N ASN A 197 5.65 11.09 -28.50
CA ASN A 197 4.47 10.30 -28.13
C ASN A 197 3.73 10.85 -26.90
N TRP A 198 4.41 11.59 -26.02
CA TRP A 198 3.77 12.32 -24.92
C TRP A 198 2.81 13.39 -25.43
N HIS A 199 3.23 14.21 -26.38
CA HIS A 199 2.38 15.22 -27.01
C HIS A 199 1.21 14.56 -27.73
N LEU A 200 1.48 13.58 -28.59
CA LEU A 200 0.43 12.92 -29.36
C LEU A 200 -0.63 12.25 -28.47
N SER A 201 -0.22 11.57 -27.41
CA SER A 201 -1.16 10.92 -26.49
C SER A 201 -2.04 11.93 -25.74
N THR A 202 -1.45 13.04 -25.29
CA THR A 202 -2.17 14.10 -24.58
C THR A 202 -3.11 14.86 -25.50
N ASP A 203 -2.65 15.25 -26.71
CA ASP A 203 -3.45 15.97 -27.69
C ASP A 203 -4.66 15.14 -28.18
N ARG A 204 -4.52 13.82 -28.25
CA ARG A 204 -5.65 12.90 -28.50
C ARG A 204 -6.68 12.92 -27.38
N SER A 205 -6.21 12.92 -26.12
CA SER A 205 -7.11 13.04 -24.98
C SER A 205 -7.84 14.39 -25.00
N ASP A 206 -7.13 15.47 -25.30
CA ASP A 206 -7.72 16.81 -25.40
C ASP A 206 -8.76 16.89 -26.52
N ALA A 207 -8.48 16.28 -27.69
CA ALA A 207 -9.44 16.24 -28.80
C ALA A 207 -10.74 15.53 -28.40
N VAL A 208 -10.64 14.39 -27.66
CA VAL A 208 -11.82 13.69 -27.14
C VAL A 208 -12.57 14.56 -26.12
N ILE A 209 -11.85 15.24 -25.22
CA ILE A 209 -12.47 16.17 -24.25
C ILE A 209 -13.25 17.26 -24.98
N LEU A 210 -12.64 17.91 -25.96
CA LEU A 210 -13.28 19.00 -26.71
C LEU A 210 -14.55 18.51 -27.43
N GLU A 211 -14.57 17.27 -27.91
CA GLU A 211 -15.76 16.70 -28.50
C GLU A 211 -16.84 16.40 -27.46
N LEU A 212 -16.47 15.83 -26.31
CA LEU A 212 -17.41 15.55 -25.21
C LEU A 212 -18.00 16.84 -24.60
N LEU A 213 -17.22 17.93 -24.53
CA LEU A 213 -17.72 19.25 -24.12
C LEU A 213 -18.79 19.77 -25.09
N LYS A 214 -18.60 19.58 -26.43
CA LYS A 214 -19.64 19.93 -27.42
C LYS A 214 -20.92 19.10 -27.23
N GLN A 215 -20.79 17.89 -26.73
CA GLN A 215 -21.94 17.03 -26.40
C GLN A 215 -22.58 17.38 -25.05
N GLY A 216 -22.11 18.43 -24.36
CA GLY A 216 -22.69 18.96 -23.15
C GLY A 216 -22.21 18.30 -21.85
N ILE A 217 -21.02 17.69 -21.85
CA ILE A 217 -20.34 17.32 -20.61
C ILE A 217 -19.78 18.59 -19.95
N GLU A 218 -19.94 18.72 -18.64
CA GLU A 218 -19.45 19.88 -17.89
C GLU A 218 -17.93 19.89 -17.80
N PRO A 219 -17.23 21.04 -18.01
CA PRO A 219 -15.76 21.12 -17.93
C PRO A 219 -15.18 20.71 -16.57
N THR A 220 -15.94 20.90 -15.50
CA THR A 220 -15.54 20.54 -14.12
C THR A 220 -15.49 19.04 -13.87
N ARG A 221 -16.08 18.25 -14.77
CA ARG A 221 -16.22 16.81 -14.66
C ARG A 221 -15.19 16.04 -15.47
N ILE A 222 -14.35 16.69 -16.26
CA ILE A 222 -13.51 15.99 -17.23
C ILE A 222 -12.05 16.42 -17.10
N ALA A 223 -11.11 15.45 -17.26
CA ALA A 223 -9.69 15.70 -17.24
C ALA A 223 -8.97 14.85 -18.29
N ALA A 224 -7.84 15.37 -18.81
CA ALA A 224 -6.97 14.68 -19.77
C ALA A 224 -5.72 14.11 -19.09
N MET A 225 -5.27 12.96 -19.61
CA MET A 225 -3.96 12.38 -19.34
C MET A 225 -3.36 11.79 -20.63
N GLY A 226 -2.02 11.81 -20.72
CA GLY A 226 -1.27 11.10 -21.76
C GLY A 226 -0.23 10.20 -21.12
N TYR A 227 -0.15 8.94 -21.54
CA TYR A 227 0.83 7.97 -21.05
C TYR A 227 1.88 7.57 -22.07
N SER A 228 1.89 8.22 -23.24
CA SER A 228 2.85 7.86 -24.29
C SER A 228 2.77 6.36 -24.64
N GLU A 229 3.91 5.70 -24.85
CA GLU A 229 4.08 4.26 -25.09
C GLU A 229 4.29 3.42 -23.80
N PHE A 230 4.39 4.07 -22.63
CA PHE A 230 4.90 3.42 -21.42
C PHE A 230 3.87 2.57 -20.65
N HIS A 231 2.63 2.50 -21.14
CA HIS A 231 1.58 1.64 -20.58
C HIS A 231 0.93 0.76 -21.67
N PRO A 232 1.70 -0.16 -22.28
CA PRO A 232 1.17 -1.03 -23.33
C PRO A 232 0.19 -2.05 -22.76
N LEU A 233 -0.89 -2.34 -23.51
CA LEU A 233 -1.77 -3.49 -23.22
C LEU A 233 -1.10 -4.80 -23.65
N ASP A 234 -0.30 -4.74 -24.71
CA ASP A 234 0.41 -5.88 -25.29
C ASP A 234 1.82 -5.42 -25.64
N SER A 235 2.82 -6.01 -25.01
CA SER A 235 4.24 -5.68 -25.24
C SER A 235 4.87 -6.45 -26.38
N SER A 236 4.10 -7.25 -27.14
CA SER A 236 4.59 -7.99 -28.29
C SER A 236 4.99 -7.00 -29.42
N PRO A 237 6.08 -7.24 -30.14
CA PRO A 237 6.56 -6.35 -31.21
C PRO A 237 5.78 -6.60 -32.53
N THR A 238 4.47 -6.73 -32.48
CA THR A 238 3.60 -7.00 -33.61
C THR A 238 2.72 -5.79 -33.94
N ASP A 239 2.33 -5.64 -35.19
CA ASP A 239 1.43 -4.54 -35.59
C ASP A 239 0.05 -4.65 -34.91
N VAL A 240 -0.40 -5.88 -34.63
CA VAL A 240 -1.63 -6.12 -33.88
C VAL A 240 -1.53 -5.61 -32.45
N ALA A 241 -0.39 -5.86 -31.78
CA ALA A 241 -0.13 -5.33 -30.43
C ALA A 241 -0.08 -3.80 -30.46
N ARG A 242 0.63 -3.22 -31.42
CA ARG A 242 0.70 -1.77 -31.60
C ARG A 242 -0.67 -1.14 -31.85
N GLN A 243 -1.49 -1.78 -32.65
CA GLN A 243 -2.86 -1.32 -32.88
C GLN A 243 -3.70 -1.30 -31.60
N ARG A 244 -3.56 -2.30 -30.72
CA ARG A 244 -4.20 -2.33 -29.39
C ARG A 244 -3.64 -1.27 -28.45
N ASN A 245 -2.35 -1.00 -28.52
CA ASN A 245 -1.69 0.00 -27.69
C ASN A 245 -2.10 1.43 -28.05
N ARG A 246 -2.32 1.71 -29.34
CA ARG A 246 -2.91 2.99 -29.79
C ARG A 246 -4.38 3.04 -29.38
N ARG A 247 -4.68 3.61 -28.25
CA ARG A 247 -6.03 3.69 -27.69
C ARG A 247 -6.26 4.97 -26.89
N VAL A 248 -7.51 5.27 -26.67
CA VAL A 248 -7.97 6.23 -25.66
C VAL A 248 -8.90 5.49 -24.71
N GLU A 249 -8.61 5.61 -23.44
CA GLU A 249 -9.40 5.04 -22.36
C GLU A 249 -10.20 6.13 -21.68
N LEU A 250 -11.49 5.87 -21.38
CA LEU A 250 -12.33 6.78 -20.63
C LEU A 250 -12.71 6.11 -19.32
N PHE A 251 -12.20 6.67 -18.24
CA PHE A 251 -12.55 6.26 -16.88
C PHE A 251 -13.68 7.13 -16.37
N VAL A 252 -14.75 6.49 -15.91
CA VAL A 252 -15.81 7.18 -15.19
C VAL A 252 -15.63 6.88 -13.71
N VAL A 253 -15.35 7.91 -12.92
CA VAL A 253 -14.95 7.75 -11.52
C VAL A 253 -15.82 8.60 -10.60
N PRO A 254 -16.07 8.15 -9.37
CA PRO A 254 -16.84 8.93 -8.39
C PRO A 254 -16.26 10.33 -8.19
N ASN A 255 -17.14 11.31 -7.95
CA ASN A 255 -16.73 12.69 -7.72
C ASN A 255 -16.11 12.89 -6.33
N ASP A 256 -16.32 11.95 -5.40
CA ASP A 256 -15.76 12.01 -4.06
C ASP A 256 -14.27 11.66 -4.08
N PRO A 257 -13.37 12.61 -3.74
CA PRO A 257 -11.92 12.36 -3.73
C PRO A 257 -11.50 11.28 -2.73
N SER A 258 -12.26 11.08 -1.66
CA SER A 258 -11.98 10.04 -0.65
C SER A 258 -12.18 8.64 -1.20
N VAL A 259 -13.10 8.48 -2.13
CA VAL A 259 -13.40 7.23 -2.84
C VAL A 259 -12.49 7.06 -4.07
N ALA A 260 -12.35 8.13 -4.83
CA ALA A 260 -11.59 8.12 -6.09
C ALA A 260 -10.07 8.03 -5.90
N LYS A 261 -9.50 8.66 -4.85
CA LYS A 261 -8.07 8.73 -4.48
C LYS A 261 -7.09 9.12 -5.60
N TRP A 262 -7.60 9.53 -6.76
CA TRP A 262 -6.80 9.79 -7.96
C TRP A 262 -6.73 11.27 -8.34
N ASP A 263 -7.65 12.11 -7.84
CA ASP A 263 -7.66 13.55 -8.12
C ASP A 263 -6.86 14.32 -7.06
N PRO A 264 -5.58 14.63 -7.31
CA PRO A 264 -4.73 15.32 -6.35
C PRO A 264 -5.16 16.78 -6.14
N VAL A 265 -5.92 17.36 -7.08
CA VAL A 265 -6.33 18.79 -7.02
C VAL A 265 -7.45 19.00 -6.00
N ASN A 266 -8.37 18.05 -5.88
CA ASN A 266 -9.47 18.14 -4.92
C ASN A 266 -9.13 17.55 -3.54
N ALA A 267 -8.06 16.76 -3.43
CA ALA A 267 -7.58 16.23 -2.15
C ALA A 267 -6.88 17.28 -1.27
N ILE A 268 -6.58 18.47 -1.82
CA ILE A 268 -5.83 19.55 -1.14
C ILE A 268 -6.77 20.68 -0.67
N ARG A 269 -8.07 20.61 -0.96
CA ARG A 269 -9.05 21.64 -0.59
C ARG A 269 -9.87 21.27 0.63
#